data_b25c797d46ffac12dfa2955169ac4939
#
_entry.id   b25c797d46ffac12dfa2955169ac4939
#
_cell.length_a   1.000
_cell.length_b   1.000
_cell.length_c   1.000
_cell.angle_alpha   90.00
_cell.angle_beta   90.00
_cell.angle_gamma   90.00
#
_symmetry.space_group_name_H-M   'P 1'
#
loop_
_entity.id
_entity.type
_entity.pdbx_description
1 polymer ?
#
loop_
_entity_poly.entity_id
_entity_poly.type
_entity_poly.pdbx_seq_one_letter_code
_entity_poly.pdbx_strand_id
1 'polypeptide(L)'
;MRFLAFLPLLLASLASAQTHQADIVIYGGTSAGVIAGIQAAKLGKKVIIVEAGQHIGGMAVEGLGGTDIDNQKEIRNSPAVGGLAREFYRRISLKYNRNGAFDAIAANGTKNTGLWRFEPHVAEEVYDAWIKEARVTVLRGHRLKEKDGVTMDKLKIVSIACENGAVIKGKVFIDATYEGDLLAFAGLSFAVGREGNVQYRETTNGLQLESKHKQLDKRIDPYVRPGDASSGLIYGVQPELTGKDGDPDEGIQGYCFRLCLTRAADRTPIEKPADFDPSHYELQRRYLAAGGKID
;
A
#
# COMPACT_ATOMS: atom_id res chain seq x y z
N MET A 1 -42.25 -47.71 -24.14
CA MET A 1 -41.66 -46.77 -23.18
C MET A 1 -40.73 -45.80 -23.91
N ARG A 2 -41.15 -44.57 -24.06
CA ARG A 2 -40.34 -43.55 -24.73
C ARG A 2 -39.66 -42.74 -23.62
N PHE A 3 -38.32 -42.80 -23.53
CA PHE A 3 -37.53 -41.95 -22.65
C PHE A 3 -37.40 -40.57 -23.30
N LEU A 4 -37.99 -39.54 -22.70
CA LEU A 4 -37.70 -38.15 -22.97
C LEU A 4 -36.40 -37.78 -22.25
N ALA A 5 -35.34 -37.52 -23.01
CA ALA A 5 -34.12 -36.94 -22.47
C ALA A 5 -34.33 -35.43 -22.24
N PHE A 6 -34.34 -34.99 -20.99
CA PHE A 6 -34.27 -33.59 -20.61
C PHE A 6 -32.85 -33.09 -20.78
N LEU A 7 -32.60 -32.26 -21.76
CA LEU A 7 -31.34 -31.52 -21.96
C LEU A 7 -31.42 -30.24 -21.08
N PRO A 8 -30.57 -30.09 -20.05
CA PRO A 8 -30.55 -28.82 -19.32
C PRO A 8 -29.96 -27.73 -20.19
N LEU A 9 -30.77 -26.71 -20.52
CA LEU A 9 -30.30 -25.47 -21.13
C LEU A 9 -29.45 -24.73 -20.10
N LEU A 10 -28.12 -24.76 -20.26
CA LEU A 10 -27.21 -23.84 -19.54
C LEU A 10 -27.46 -22.42 -20.08
N LEU A 11 -28.25 -21.65 -19.38
CA LEU A 11 -28.31 -20.21 -19.56
C LEU A 11 -26.99 -19.61 -19.05
N ALA A 12 -26.00 -19.49 -19.93
CA ALA A 12 -24.85 -18.62 -19.70
C ALA A 12 -25.40 -17.18 -19.63
N SER A 13 -25.50 -16.62 -18.44
CA SER A 13 -25.75 -15.20 -18.26
C SER A 13 -24.57 -14.44 -18.86
N LEU A 14 -24.77 -13.85 -20.03
CA LEU A 14 -23.90 -12.85 -20.60
C LEU A 14 -23.92 -11.65 -19.63
N ALA A 15 -22.99 -11.63 -18.69
CA ALA A 15 -22.75 -10.44 -17.89
C ALA A 15 -22.34 -9.33 -18.88
N SER A 16 -23.26 -8.40 -19.13
CA SER A 16 -22.98 -7.22 -19.94
C SER A 16 -21.83 -6.46 -19.31
N ALA A 17 -20.75 -6.28 -20.04
CA ALA A 17 -19.59 -5.54 -19.58
C ALA A 17 -20.04 -4.11 -19.20
N GLN A 18 -19.97 -3.79 -17.90
CA GLN A 18 -20.38 -2.48 -17.42
C GLN A 18 -19.36 -1.42 -17.87
N THR A 19 -19.83 -0.43 -18.66
CA THR A 19 -18.96 0.65 -19.14
C THR A 19 -19.20 1.91 -18.30
N HIS A 20 -18.10 2.46 -17.75
CA HIS A 20 -18.10 3.71 -17.01
C HIS A 20 -17.32 4.78 -17.78
N GLN A 21 -17.62 6.06 -17.54
CA GLN A 21 -16.93 7.17 -18.19
C GLN A 21 -16.79 8.37 -17.24
N ALA A 22 -15.58 8.97 -17.21
CA ALA A 22 -15.26 10.16 -16.43
C ALA A 22 -14.31 11.09 -17.21
N ASP A 23 -14.08 12.29 -16.65
CA ASP A 23 -12.99 13.16 -17.12
C ASP A 23 -11.66 12.64 -16.63
N ILE A 24 -11.61 12.21 -15.36
CA ILE A 24 -10.42 11.68 -14.70
C ILE A 24 -10.73 10.30 -14.13
N VAL A 25 -9.90 9.34 -14.47
CA VAL A 25 -9.91 7.98 -13.91
C VAL A 25 -8.65 7.79 -13.09
N ILE A 26 -8.81 7.39 -11.84
CA ILE A 26 -7.72 7.16 -10.91
C ILE A 26 -7.71 5.66 -10.60
N TYR A 27 -6.62 4.98 -10.93
CA TYR A 27 -6.40 3.59 -10.56
C TYR A 27 -5.58 3.52 -9.27
N GLY A 28 -6.14 2.87 -8.25
CA GLY A 28 -5.64 2.82 -6.88
C GLY A 28 -6.40 3.76 -5.94
N GLY A 29 -7.20 3.18 -5.05
CA GLY A 29 -7.94 3.88 -4.00
C GLY A 29 -7.08 4.17 -2.77
N THR A 30 -5.78 4.39 -2.93
CA THR A 30 -4.86 4.77 -1.86
C THR A 30 -5.20 6.15 -1.30
N SER A 31 -4.56 6.56 -0.21
CA SER A 31 -4.71 7.93 0.31
C SER A 31 -4.40 8.98 -0.76
N ALA A 32 -3.40 8.73 -1.62
CA ALA A 32 -3.05 9.61 -2.74
C ALA A 32 -4.18 9.68 -3.78
N GLY A 33 -4.71 8.51 -4.18
CA GLY A 33 -5.82 8.41 -5.14
C GLY A 33 -7.09 9.09 -4.66
N VAL A 34 -7.44 8.89 -3.40
CA VAL A 34 -8.61 9.54 -2.76
C VAL A 34 -8.46 11.06 -2.77
N ILE A 35 -7.32 11.58 -2.33
CA ILE A 35 -7.08 13.02 -2.26
C ILE A 35 -7.01 13.66 -3.66
N ALA A 36 -6.38 12.97 -4.63
CA ALA A 36 -6.39 13.41 -6.03
C ALA A 36 -7.81 13.49 -6.59
N GLY A 37 -8.64 12.48 -6.29
CA GLY A 37 -10.03 12.44 -6.71
C GLY A 37 -10.88 13.56 -6.11
N ILE A 38 -10.74 13.81 -4.82
CA ILE A 38 -11.42 14.90 -4.11
C ILE A 38 -11.00 16.26 -4.70
N GLN A 39 -9.71 16.47 -4.91
CA GLN A 39 -9.22 17.73 -5.48
C GLN A 39 -9.72 17.94 -6.91
N ALA A 40 -9.69 16.90 -7.74
CA ALA A 40 -10.19 16.98 -9.10
C ALA A 40 -11.70 17.28 -9.16
N ALA A 41 -12.47 16.67 -8.27
CA ALA A 41 -13.91 16.93 -8.15
C ALA A 41 -14.21 18.36 -7.70
N LYS A 42 -13.41 18.91 -6.76
CA LYS A 42 -13.49 20.34 -6.37
C LYS A 42 -13.21 21.29 -7.53
N LEU A 43 -12.43 20.86 -8.51
CA LEU A 43 -12.17 21.60 -9.76
C LEU A 43 -13.24 21.33 -10.84
N GLY A 44 -14.37 20.77 -10.47
CA GLY A 44 -15.53 20.53 -11.35
C GLY A 44 -15.36 19.37 -12.34
N LYS A 45 -14.42 18.44 -12.10
CA LYS A 45 -14.23 17.27 -12.96
C LYS A 45 -15.10 16.11 -12.50
N LYS A 46 -15.62 15.33 -13.46
CA LYS A 46 -16.21 14.03 -13.16
C LYS A 46 -15.09 13.03 -12.91
N VAL A 47 -15.08 12.40 -11.74
CA VAL A 47 -13.99 11.53 -11.29
C VAL A 47 -14.51 10.14 -10.98
N ILE A 48 -13.74 9.12 -11.39
CA ILE A 48 -13.91 7.74 -10.96
C ILE A 48 -12.60 7.27 -10.36
N ILE A 49 -12.66 6.74 -9.13
CA ILE A 49 -11.58 5.97 -8.51
C ILE A 49 -11.89 4.49 -8.74
N VAL A 50 -10.91 3.76 -9.23
CA VAL A 50 -10.97 2.32 -9.50
C VAL A 50 -10.05 1.64 -8.49
N GLU A 51 -10.62 0.81 -7.61
CA GLU A 51 -9.89 0.14 -6.55
C GLU A 51 -10.00 -1.38 -6.69
N ALA A 52 -8.86 -2.06 -6.66
CA ALA A 52 -8.79 -3.52 -6.77
C ALA A 52 -9.38 -4.24 -5.55
N GLY A 53 -9.20 -3.66 -4.38
CA GLY A 53 -9.69 -4.16 -3.10
C GLY A 53 -11.10 -3.68 -2.74
N GLN A 54 -11.45 -3.87 -1.47
CA GLN A 54 -12.74 -3.43 -0.92
C GLN A 54 -12.61 -2.16 -0.07
N HIS A 55 -11.40 -1.80 0.33
CA HIS A 55 -11.11 -0.68 1.22
C HIS A 55 -10.55 0.52 0.46
N ILE A 56 -10.80 1.73 0.96
CA ILE A 56 -10.38 3.00 0.36
C ILE A 56 -9.55 3.78 1.37
N GLY A 57 -8.34 4.15 0.97
CA GLY A 57 -7.40 4.91 1.80
C GLY A 57 -6.02 4.26 1.88
N GLY A 58 -5.86 3.04 1.30
CA GLY A 58 -4.60 2.31 1.27
C GLY A 58 -4.04 2.07 2.68
N MET A 59 -2.74 2.22 2.89
CA MET A 59 -2.10 1.93 4.18
C MET A 59 -2.73 2.65 5.37
N ALA A 60 -3.36 3.80 5.20
CA ALA A 60 -4.02 4.50 6.29
C ALA A 60 -5.21 3.70 6.86
N VAL A 61 -5.85 2.86 6.05
CA VAL A 61 -6.99 2.02 6.44
C VAL A 61 -6.63 0.54 6.59
N GLU A 62 -5.45 0.15 6.11
CA GLU A 62 -4.97 -1.23 6.11
C GLU A 62 -3.89 -1.49 7.17
N GLY A 63 -3.88 -0.73 8.25
CA GLY A 63 -3.11 -1.04 9.45
C GLY A 63 -2.05 0.00 9.85
N LEU A 64 -1.83 1.10 9.11
CA LEU A 64 -0.82 2.08 9.49
C LEU A 64 -1.11 2.73 10.85
N GLY A 65 -2.32 3.23 11.08
CA GLY A 65 -2.80 3.75 12.38
C GLY A 65 -1.97 4.85 13.06
N GLY A 66 -0.78 5.09 12.59
CA GLY A 66 0.17 6.08 13.12
C GLY A 66 1.11 6.57 12.03
N THR A 67 1.65 7.78 12.22
CA THR A 67 2.50 8.44 11.23
C THR A 67 3.83 8.84 11.84
N ASP A 68 4.80 9.15 10.98
CA ASP A 68 6.12 9.63 11.37
C ASP A 68 6.18 11.17 11.50
N ILE A 69 5.03 11.84 11.42
CA ILE A 69 4.92 13.27 11.71
C ILE A 69 5.19 13.47 13.20
N ASP A 70 6.12 14.35 13.53
CA ASP A 70 6.54 14.69 14.90
C ASP A 70 7.05 13.51 15.76
N ASN A 71 7.47 12.39 15.16
CA ASN A 71 8.00 11.25 15.90
C ASN A 71 9.46 11.44 16.36
N GLN A 72 10.20 12.37 15.77
CA GLN A 72 11.58 12.66 16.08
C GLN A 72 11.70 13.84 17.05
N LYS A 73 12.74 13.82 17.91
CA LYS A 73 12.94 14.86 18.93
C LYS A 73 13.24 16.23 18.32
N GLU A 74 14.04 16.23 17.26
CA GLU A 74 14.61 17.42 16.65
C GLU A 74 13.75 17.97 15.50
N ILE A 75 13.03 17.06 14.81
CA ILE A 75 12.24 17.40 13.63
C ILE A 75 10.76 17.36 13.98
N ARG A 76 10.11 18.50 13.97
CA ARG A 76 8.68 18.67 14.21
C ARG A 76 8.02 19.08 12.91
N ASN A 77 7.54 18.09 12.17
CA ASN A 77 7.07 18.28 10.80
C ASN A 77 5.62 18.76 10.68
N SER A 78 4.87 18.77 11.79
CA SER A 78 3.46 19.15 11.76
C SER A 78 3.17 20.53 11.14
N PRO A 79 3.99 21.57 11.32
CA PRO A 79 3.76 22.84 10.64
C PRO A 79 3.87 22.77 9.12
N ALA A 80 4.64 21.80 8.57
CA ALA A 80 4.81 21.60 7.13
C ALA A 80 3.64 20.83 6.49
N VAL A 81 2.83 20.13 7.29
CA VAL A 81 1.66 19.40 6.78
C VAL A 81 0.57 20.40 6.42
N GLY A 82 0.26 20.50 5.14
CA GLY A 82 -0.69 21.49 4.60
C GLY A 82 -1.77 20.88 3.71
N GLY A 83 -2.56 21.74 3.09
CA GLY A 83 -3.56 21.38 2.09
C GLY A 83 -4.55 20.32 2.56
N LEU A 84 -4.90 19.40 1.66
CA LEU A 84 -5.86 18.34 1.94
C LEU A 84 -5.31 17.28 2.91
N ALA A 85 -3.99 17.10 3.01
CA ALA A 85 -3.41 16.24 4.02
C ALA A 85 -3.71 16.75 5.44
N ARG A 86 -3.52 18.06 5.68
CA ARG A 86 -3.90 18.70 6.95
C ARG A 86 -5.40 18.57 7.22
N GLU A 87 -6.24 18.76 6.20
CA GLU A 87 -7.70 18.59 6.32
C GLU A 87 -8.08 17.16 6.68
N PHE A 88 -7.39 16.14 6.14
CA PHE A 88 -7.61 14.75 6.55
C PHE A 88 -7.40 14.58 8.06
N TYR A 89 -6.26 15.00 8.60
CA TYR A 89 -5.99 14.88 10.04
C TYR A 89 -6.92 15.74 10.89
N ARG A 90 -7.36 16.89 10.38
CA ARG A 90 -8.39 17.69 11.04
C ARG A 90 -9.72 16.92 11.14
N ARG A 91 -10.15 16.26 10.07
CA ARG A 91 -11.35 15.40 10.07
C ARG A 91 -11.22 14.20 11.00
N ILE A 92 -10.05 13.57 11.04
CA ILE A 92 -9.73 12.53 12.04
C ILE A 92 -9.87 13.09 13.45
N SER A 93 -9.32 14.28 13.72
CA SER A 93 -9.38 14.91 15.04
C SER A 93 -10.82 15.19 15.50
N LEU A 94 -11.72 15.54 14.57
CA LEU A 94 -13.14 15.71 14.84
C LEU A 94 -13.78 14.40 15.34
N LYS A 95 -13.44 13.27 14.74
CA LYS A 95 -13.94 11.94 15.16
C LYS A 95 -13.56 11.61 16.62
N TYR A 96 -12.43 12.11 17.09
CA TYR A 96 -11.94 11.92 18.45
C TYR A 96 -12.26 13.08 19.40
N ASN A 97 -13.15 14.01 19.03
CA ASN A 97 -13.53 15.18 19.82
C ASN A 97 -12.34 16.08 20.21
N ARG A 98 -11.33 16.19 19.35
CA ARG A 98 -10.09 16.98 19.58
C ARG A 98 -10.10 18.34 18.85
N ASN A 99 -11.26 18.87 18.53
CA ASN A 99 -11.48 19.97 17.59
C ASN A 99 -10.74 21.27 17.95
N GLY A 100 -10.70 21.64 19.24
CA GLY A 100 -10.10 22.89 19.68
C GLY A 100 -8.57 22.88 19.74
N ALA A 101 -7.95 21.70 19.71
CA ALA A 101 -6.50 21.54 19.89
C ALA A 101 -5.74 21.34 18.59
N PHE A 102 -6.41 20.85 17.51
CA PHE A 102 -5.73 20.41 16.30
C PHE A 102 -4.87 21.52 15.67
N ASP A 103 -5.46 22.66 15.35
CA ASP A 103 -4.75 23.71 14.62
C ASP A 103 -3.61 24.34 15.44
N ALA A 104 -3.82 24.51 16.75
CA ALA A 104 -2.79 25.03 17.65
C ALA A 104 -1.61 24.04 17.79
N ILE A 105 -1.87 22.77 17.96
CA ILE A 105 -0.84 21.72 18.07
C ILE A 105 -0.09 21.57 16.75
N ALA A 106 -0.81 21.50 15.63
CA ALA A 106 -0.23 21.36 14.30
C ALA A 106 0.66 22.57 13.92
N ALA A 107 0.27 23.77 14.33
CA ALA A 107 1.07 24.99 14.07
C ALA A 107 2.35 25.04 14.89
N ASN A 108 2.36 24.46 16.10
CA ASN A 108 3.48 24.57 17.04
C ASN A 108 4.45 23.38 17.01
N GLY A 109 4.13 22.30 16.26
CA GLY A 109 4.97 21.10 16.18
C GLY A 109 5.26 20.49 17.55
N THR A 110 4.23 20.31 18.37
CA THR A 110 4.38 19.71 19.70
C THR A 110 4.41 18.17 19.59
N LYS A 111 5.12 17.54 20.51
CA LYS A 111 5.18 16.07 20.62
C LYS A 111 3.85 15.42 21.04
N ASN A 112 2.73 15.85 20.53
CA ASN A 112 1.47 15.19 20.81
C ASN A 112 1.24 14.06 19.80
N THR A 113 1.75 12.88 20.13
CA THR A 113 1.62 11.69 19.30
C THR A 113 0.17 11.25 19.10
N GLY A 114 -0.76 11.70 19.94
CA GLY A 114 -2.18 11.40 19.78
C GLY A 114 -2.83 12.11 18.60
N LEU A 115 -2.28 13.25 18.16
CA LEU A 115 -2.83 14.03 17.05
C LEU A 115 -2.75 13.30 15.71
N TRP A 116 -1.67 12.55 15.49
CA TRP A 116 -1.33 11.87 14.24
C TRP A 116 -1.61 10.37 14.28
N ARG A 117 -2.35 9.91 15.30
CA ARG A 117 -2.75 8.51 15.46
C ARG A 117 -4.24 8.35 15.34
N PHE A 118 -4.63 7.28 14.68
CA PHE A 118 -6.04 6.95 14.42
C PHE A 118 -6.17 5.44 14.21
N GLU A 119 -7.37 4.95 14.42
CA GLU A 119 -7.73 3.58 14.06
C GLU A 119 -8.06 3.52 12.56
N PRO A 120 -7.69 2.43 11.86
CA PRO A 120 -7.91 2.28 10.42
C PRO A 120 -9.35 2.51 9.98
N HIS A 121 -10.33 1.96 10.70
CA HIS A 121 -11.75 2.13 10.38
C HIS A 121 -12.19 3.60 10.46
N VAL A 122 -11.64 4.38 11.41
CA VAL A 122 -11.94 5.82 11.51
C VAL A 122 -11.40 6.58 10.31
N ALA A 123 -10.22 6.19 9.82
CA ALA A 123 -9.67 6.77 8.58
C ALA A 123 -10.55 6.45 7.38
N GLU A 124 -11.02 5.21 7.24
CA GLU A 124 -11.92 4.80 6.16
C GLU A 124 -13.25 5.55 6.22
N GLU A 125 -13.86 5.68 7.40
CA GLU A 125 -15.06 6.49 7.57
C GLU A 125 -14.88 7.95 7.14
N VAL A 126 -13.73 8.54 7.43
CA VAL A 126 -13.38 9.91 7.02
C VAL A 126 -13.26 10.00 5.50
N TYR A 127 -12.55 9.06 4.86
CA TYR A 127 -12.42 9.04 3.40
C TYR A 127 -13.76 8.82 2.72
N ASP A 128 -14.57 7.86 3.16
CA ASP A 128 -15.88 7.58 2.58
C ASP A 128 -16.82 8.78 2.68
N ALA A 129 -16.88 9.43 3.84
CA ALA A 129 -17.67 10.64 4.02
C ALA A 129 -17.19 11.77 3.09
N TRP A 130 -15.88 11.94 2.94
CA TRP A 130 -15.31 13.01 2.12
C TRP A 130 -15.48 12.75 0.61
N ILE A 131 -15.34 11.50 0.18
CA ILE A 131 -15.62 11.04 -1.19
C ILE A 131 -17.09 11.33 -1.55
N LYS A 132 -18.01 10.99 -0.63
CA LYS A 132 -19.45 11.25 -0.80
C LYS A 132 -19.73 12.76 -0.89
N GLU A 133 -19.15 13.56 0.00
CA GLU A 133 -19.25 15.03 -0.02
C GLU A 133 -18.75 15.60 -1.36
N ALA A 134 -17.62 15.10 -1.86
CA ALA A 134 -17.03 15.54 -3.13
C ALA A 134 -17.73 14.94 -4.38
N ARG A 135 -18.68 14.02 -4.22
CA ARG A 135 -19.39 13.33 -5.31
C ARG A 135 -18.47 12.57 -6.25
N VAL A 136 -17.42 11.98 -5.70
CA VAL A 136 -16.51 11.10 -6.45
C VAL A 136 -17.13 9.69 -6.52
N THR A 137 -17.11 9.07 -7.69
CA THR A 137 -17.53 7.67 -7.87
C THR A 137 -16.37 6.75 -7.52
N VAL A 138 -16.62 5.70 -6.74
CA VAL A 138 -15.64 4.67 -6.40
C VAL A 138 -16.14 3.32 -6.88
N LEU A 139 -15.29 2.59 -7.60
CA LEU A 139 -15.52 1.23 -8.07
C LEU A 139 -14.58 0.29 -7.30
N ARG A 140 -15.09 -0.35 -6.26
CA ARG A 140 -14.35 -1.35 -5.45
C ARG A 140 -14.42 -2.72 -6.11
N GLY A 141 -13.41 -3.58 -5.88
CA GLY A 141 -13.32 -4.91 -6.47
C GLY A 141 -13.08 -4.88 -7.98
N HIS A 142 -12.42 -3.83 -8.48
CA HIS A 142 -12.16 -3.60 -9.90
C HIS A 142 -10.66 -3.67 -10.20
N ARG A 143 -10.10 -4.89 -10.12
CA ARG A 143 -8.69 -5.13 -10.44
C ARG A 143 -8.44 -4.98 -11.93
N LEU A 144 -7.44 -4.20 -12.31
CA LEU A 144 -6.98 -4.02 -13.69
C LEU A 144 -6.47 -5.35 -14.25
N LYS A 145 -6.85 -5.69 -15.47
CA LYS A 145 -6.28 -6.85 -16.16
C LYS A 145 -4.82 -6.62 -16.48
N GLU A 146 -3.97 -7.57 -16.17
CA GLU A 146 -2.54 -7.51 -16.50
C GLU A 146 -2.31 -7.53 -18.03
N LYS A 147 -3.01 -8.41 -18.73
CA LYS A 147 -2.94 -8.53 -20.20
C LYS A 147 -4.12 -7.82 -20.83
N ASP A 148 -3.83 -6.99 -21.81
CA ASP A 148 -4.84 -6.25 -22.58
C ASP A 148 -5.80 -5.40 -21.73
N GLY A 149 -5.38 -5.06 -20.50
CA GLY A 149 -6.14 -4.25 -19.57
C GLY A 149 -6.12 -2.75 -19.89
N VAL A 150 -5.14 -2.28 -20.64
CA VAL A 150 -4.99 -0.87 -20.99
C VAL A 150 -5.14 -0.68 -22.50
N THR A 151 -6.08 0.17 -22.91
CA THR A 151 -6.24 0.53 -24.32
C THR A 151 -5.60 1.88 -24.59
N MET A 152 -4.68 1.90 -25.54
CA MET A 152 -3.96 3.11 -25.95
C MET A 152 -4.45 3.61 -27.32
N ASP A 153 -4.54 4.92 -27.46
CA ASP A 153 -4.55 5.61 -28.76
C ASP A 153 -3.25 6.41 -28.86
N LYS A 154 -2.28 5.89 -29.63
CA LYS A 154 -0.90 6.39 -29.68
C LYS A 154 -0.27 6.43 -28.30
N LEU A 155 0.01 7.59 -27.74
CA LEU A 155 0.59 7.81 -26.44
C LEU A 155 -0.44 8.17 -25.34
N LYS A 156 -1.72 7.89 -25.58
CA LYS A 156 -2.81 8.28 -24.70
C LYS A 156 -3.59 7.06 -24.26
N ILE A 157 -3.74 6.86 -22.95
CA ILE A 157 -4.69 5.87 -22.42
C ILE A 157 -6.11 6.39 -22.72
N VAL A 158 -6.95 5.54 -23.31
CA VAL A 158 -8.36 5.86 -23.58
C VAL A 158 -9.34 5.07 -22.73
N SER A 159 -8.94 3.88 -22.29
CA SER A 159 -9.71 3.07 -21.36
C SER A 159 -8.85 2.05 -20.62
N ILE A 160 -9.38 1.58 -19.48
CA ILE A 160 -8.87 0.43 -18.76
C ILE A 160 -9.97 -0.62 -18.63
N ALA A 161 -9.60 -1.90 -18.65
CA ALA A 161 -10.49 -3.04 -18.48
C ALA A 161 -10.11 -3.81 -17.22
N CYS A 162 -11.11 -4.14 -16.40
CA CYS A 162 -10.96 -4.88 -15.17
C CYS A 162 -11.27 -6.37 -15.33
N GLU A 163 -10.72 -7.21 -14.42
CA GLU A 163 -10.93 -8.67 -14.44
C GLU A 163 -12.41 -9.07 -14.35
N ASN A 164 -13.22 -8.26 -13.65
CA ASN A 164 -14.67 -8.45 -13.55
C ASN A 164 -15.44 -8.06 -14.81
N GLY A 165 -14.76 -7.69 -15.90
CA GLY A 165 -15.35 -7.33 -17.19
C GLY A 165 -15.72 -5.85 -17.33
N ALA A 166 -15.60 -5.03 -16.29
CA ALA A 166 -15.88 -3.60 -16.39
C ALA A 166 -14.85 -2.89 -17.27
N VAL A 167 -15.31 -1.89 -18.03
CA VAL A 167 -14.46 -1.01 -18.85
C VAL A 167 -14.65 0.43 -18.42
N ILE A 168 -13.56 1.12 -18.10
CA ILE A 168 -13.59 2.49 -17.62
C ILE A 168 -12.87 3.40 -18.62
N LYS A 169 -13.60 4.36 -19.19
CA LYS A 169 -13.11 5.34 -20.15
C LYS A 169 -12.81 6.67 -19.47
N GLY A 170 -11.73 7.33 -19.89
CA GLY A 170 -11.32 8.60 -19.32
C GLY A 170 -10.58 9.50 -20.30
N LYS A 171 -10.51 10.80 -19.97
CA LYS A 171 -9.68 11.77 -20.71
C LYS A 171 -8.27 11.83 -20.13
N VAL A 172 -8.16 11.64 -18.81
CA VAL A 172 -6.91 11.60 -18.05
C VAL A 172 -6.95 10.40 -17.15
N PHE A 173 -5.82 9.71 -17.04
CA PHE A 173 -5.62 8.59 -16.12
C PHE A 173 -4.51 8.93 -15.14
N ILE A 174 -4.70 8.56 -13.87
CA ILE A 174 -3.73 8.71 -12.80
C ILE A 174 -3.49 7.34 -12.20
N ASP A 175 -2.24 6.89 -12.19
CA ASP A 175 -1.82 5.76 -11.37
C ASP A 175 -1.55 6.26 -9.96
N ALA A 176 -2.31 5.75 -9.00
CA ALA A 176 -2.17 6.06 -7.59
C ALA A 176 -1.93 4.78 -6.76
N THR A 177 -1.54 3.69 -7.44
CA THR A 177 -1.13 2.45 -6.77
C THR A 177 0.24 2.62 -6.09
N TYR A 178 0.60 1.67 -5.24
CA TYR A 178 1.94 1.63 -4.66
C TYR A 178 2.95 1.01 -5.62
N GLU A 179 2.49 0.10 -6.48
CA GLU A 179 3.31 -0.71 -7.38
C GLU A 179 3.51 -0.07 -8.77
N GLY A 180 2.61 0.84 -9.18
CA GLY A 180 2.65 1.45 -10.51
C GLY A 180 2.09 0.54 -11.61
N ASP A 181 1.10 -0.29 -11.30
CA ASP A 181 0.54 -1.27 -12.23
C ASP A 181 0.00 -0.65 -13.52
N LEU A 182 -0.73 0.46 -13.42
CA LEU A 182 -1.28 1.13 -14.59
C LEU A 182 -0.17 1.70 -15.49
N LEU A 183 0.90 2.23 -14.88
CA LEU A 183 2.07 2.74 -15.59
C LEU A 183 2.75 1.61 -16.37
N ALA A 184 2.98 0.48 -15.72
CA ALA A 184 3.63 -0.68 -16.33
C ALA A 184 2.78 -1.27 -17.47
N PHE A 185 1.47 -1.43 -17.26
CA PHE A 185 0.57 -2.01 -18.26
C PHE A 185 0.26 -1.05 -19.42
N ALA A 186 0.48 0.26 -19.23
CA ALA A 186 0.47 1.23 -20.33
C ALA A 186 1.75 1.23 -21.17
N GLY A 187 2.74 0.39 -20.82
CA GLY A 187 3.99 0.25 -21.57
C GLY A 187 5.00 1.38 -21.36
N LEU A 188 4.87 2.14 -20.26
CA LEU A 188 5.89 3.12 -19.91
C LEU A 188 7.12 2.44 -19.34
N SER A 189 8.30 3.04 -19.59
CA SER A 189 9.55 2.57 -18.98
C SER A 189 9.58 2.88 -17.50
N PHE A 190 10.06 1.94 -16.71
CA PHE A 190 10.26 2.07 -15.27
C PHE A 190 11.54 1.35 -14.85
N ALA A 191 12.04 1.67 -13.67
CA ALA A 191 13.16 0.99 -13.05
C ALA A 191 12.69 0.18 -11.84
N VAL A 192 13.35 -0.95 -11.60
CA VAL A 192 13.14 -1.80 -10.43
C VAL A 192 14.48 -1.92 -9.70
N GLY A 193 14.41 -2.01 -8.37
CA GLY A 193 15.61 -2.12 -7.55
C GLY A 193 16.17 -0.76 -7.11
N ARG A 194 17.43 -0.78 -6.69
CA ARG A 194 18.11 0.41 -6.19
C ARG A 194 19.05 0.96 -7.26
N GLU A 195 18.88 2.22 -7.63
CA GLU A 195 19.82 2.93 -8.49
C GLU A 195 21.13 3.22 -7.75
N GLY A 196 22.23 3.14 -8.47
CA GLY A 196 23.55 3.46 -7.92
C GLY A 196 23.79 4.96 -7.75
N ASN A 197 24.68 5.33 -6.82
CA ASN A 197 25.05 6.72 -6.54
C ASN A 197 25.44 7.51 -7.78
N VAL A 198 26.06 6.87 -8.78
CA VAL A 198 26.57 7.51 -9.98
C VAL A 198 25.45 7.97 -10.90
N GLN A 199 24.33 7.25 -10.94
CA GLN A 199 23.24 7.48 -11.90
C GLN A 199 22.64 8.89 -11.78
N TYR A 200 22.39 9.35 -10.56
CA TYR A 200 21.82 10.67 -10.28
C TYR A 200 22.73 11.57 -9.45
N ARG A 201 24.02 11.17 -9.26
CA ARG A 201 25.01 11.88 -8.45
C ARG A 201 24.57 12.06 -6.99
N GLU A 202 23.98 11.02 -6.44
CA GLU A 202 23.57 10.94 -5.04
C GLU A 202 24.61 10.17 -4.22
N THR A 203 24.50 10.18 -2.89
CA THR A 203 25.51 9.59 -2.00
C THR A 203 24.96 8.55 -1.04
N THR A 204 23.63 8.37 -0.99
CA THR A 204 22.95 7.52 0.01
C THR A 204 21.98 6.52 -0.59
N ASN A 205 21.97 6.35 -1.90
CA ASN A 205 21.24 5.29 -2.62
C ASN A 205 22.17 4.11 -2.96
N GLY A 206 21.64 3.12 -3.65
CA GLY A 206 22.34 1.86 -3.93
C GLY A 206 22.52 0.98 -2.70
N LEU A 207 23.46 0.04 -2.77
CA LEU A 207 23.86 -0.81 -1.66
C LEU A 207 24.35 0.02 -0.48
N GLN A 208 24.00 -0.41 0.74
CA GLN A 208 24.43 0.21 2.00
C GLN A 208 24.90 -0.91 2.95
N LEU A 209 26.02 -1.52 2.63
CA LEU A 209 26.54 -2.71 3.33
C LEU A 209 27.05 -2.37 4.73
N GLU A 210 27.59 -1.15 4.89
CA GLU A 210 28.10 -0.63 6.17
C GLU A 210 26.99 0.00 7.06
N SER A 211 25.73 -0.03 6.62
CA SER A 211 24.63 0.55 7.39
C SER A 211 24.44 -0.21 8.72
N LYS A 212 24.42 0.53 9.83
CA LYS A 212 24.12 -0.01 11.15
C LYS A 212 22.62 -0.05 11.49
N HIS A 213 21.78 0.50 10.62
CA HIS A 213 20.34 0.52 10.83
C HIS A 213 19.73 -0.85 10.54
N LYS A 214 18.91 -1.34 11.48
CA LYS A 214 18.13 -2.59 11.34
C LYS A 214 18.96 -3.83 11.06
N GLN A 215 20.23 -3.82 11.48
CA GLN A 215 21.07 -5.01 11.48
C GLN A 215 20.77 -5.86 12.72
N LEU A 216 20.84 -7.17 12.57
CA LEU A 216 20.82 -8.06 13.73
C LEU A 216 22.10 -7.82 14.57
N ASP A 217 21.94 -7.57 15.88
CA ASP A 217 23.04 -7.33 16.81
C ASP A 217 23.76 -8.62 17.24
N LYS A 218 23.25 -9.78 16.82
CA LYS A 218 23.81 -11.10 17.05
C LYS A 218 24.17 -11.76 15.72
N ARG A 219 25.32 -12.40 15.70
CA ARG A 219 25.73 -13.24 14.58
C ARG A 219 24.91 -14.53 14.60
N ILE A 220 24.22 -14.80 13.50
CA ILE A 220 23.39 -15.98 13.32
C ILE A 220 23.94 -16.79 12.15
N ASP A 221 24.10 -18.09 12.36
CA ASP A 221 24.46 -19.00 11.29
C ASP A 221 23.30 -19.10 10.29
N PRO A 222 23.52 -18.79 8.99
CA PRO A 222 22.46 -18.70 8.01
C PRO A 222 22.08 -20.03 7.37
N TYR A 223 22.84 -21.10 7.65
CA TYR A 223 22.69 -22.40 6.95
C TYR A 223 21.66 -23.30 7.61
N VAL A 224 20.99 -24.13 6.82
CA VAL A 224 20.03 -25.13 7.32
C VAL A 224 20.68 -26.02 8.39
N ARG A 225 21.84 -26.60 8.09
CA ARG A 225 22.71 -27.24 9.09
C ARG A 225 23.80 -26.24 9.51
N PRO A 226 23.83 -25.84 10.78
CA PRO A 226 24.82 -24.88 11.26
C PRO A 226 26.26 -25.27 10.89
N GLY A 227 27.00 -24.30 10.35
CA GLY A 227 28.39 -24.49 9.89
C GLY A 227 28.55 -25.19 8.55
N ASP A 228 27.48 -25.61 7.90
CA ASP A 228 27.54 -26.36 6.63
C ASP A 228 26.86 -25.56 5.50
N ALA A 229 27.68 -24.83 4.74
CA ALA A 229 27.20 -24.03 3.60
C ALA A 229 26.54 -24.89 2.49
N SER A 230 26.91 -26.17 2.37
CA SER A 230 26.32 -27.06 1.38
C SER A 230 24.87 -27.42 1.68
N SER A 231 24.39 -27.17 2.89
CA SER A 231 23.02 -27.44 3.32
C SER A 231 22.00 -26.38 2.83
N GLY A 232 22.46 -25.31 2.21
CA GLY A 232 21.62 -24.19 1.78
C GLY A 232 21.29 -23.23 2.92
N LEU A 233 20.63 -22.11 2.55
CA LEU A 233 20.21 -21.07 3.49
C LEU A 233 18.86 -21.40 4.11
N ILE A 234 18.67 -20.99 5.37
CA ILE A 234 17.37 -21.06 6.04
C ILE A 234 16.36 -20.11 5.39
N TYR A 235 15.08 -20.39 5.57
CA TYR A 235 14.01 -19.59 4.98
C TYR A 235 14.15 -18.08 5.30
N GLY A 236 13.96 -17.25 4.28
CA GLY A 236 14.01 -15.79 4.40
C GLY A 236 15.41 -15.19 4.42
N VAL A 237 16.47 -16.01 4.42
CA VAL A 237 17.85 -15.53 4.28
C VAL A 237 18.23 -15.51 2.80
N GLN A 238 18.74 -14.38 2.33
CA GLN A 238 19.25 -14.22 0.97
C GLN A 238 20.76 -14.52 0.91
N PRO A 239 21.28 -14.89 -0.26
CA PRO A 239 22.72 -14.95 -0.48
C PRO A 239 23.39 -13.62 -0.11
N GLU A 240 24.68 -13.69 0.20
CA GLU A 240 25.47 -12.49 0.48
C GLU A 240 25.41 -11.52 -0.70
N LEU A 241 25.13 -10.24 -0.38
CA LEU A 241 25.14 -9.19 -1.40
C LEU A 241 26.55 -8.98 -1.90
N THR A 242 26.71 -8.94 -3.22
CA THR A 242 27.99 -8.67 -3.87
C THR A 242 28.02 -7.23 -4.38
N GLY A 243 29.12 -6.52 -4.13
CA GLY A 243 29.29 -5.13 -4.54
C GLY A 243 29.91 -4.28 -3.43
N LYS A 244 29.84 -2.99 -3.58
CA LYS A 244 30.29 -1.98 -2.61
C LYS A 244 29.20 -0.96 -2.36
N ASP A 245 29.34 -0.19 -1.30
CA ASP A 245 28.40 0.89 -0.98
C ASP A 245 28.20 1.83 -2.15
N GLY A 246 26.96 2.12 -2.49
CA GLY A 246 26.56 2.94 -3.61
C GLY A 246 26.42 2.24 -4.95
N ASP A 247 26.71 0.96 -5.06
CA ASP A 247 26.46 0.19 -6.28
C ASP A 247 24.96 -0.07 -6.48
N PRO A 248 24.46 -0.10 -7.73
CA PRO A 248 23.07 -0.48 -8.01
C PRO A 248 22.85 -1.97 -7.79
N ASP A 249 21.64 -2.36 -7.47
CA ASP A 249 21.20 -3.74 -7.48
C ASP A 249 19.68 -3.86 -7.80
N GLU A 250 19.20 -5.09 -7.94
CA GLU A 250 17.80 -5.38 -8.20
C GLU A 250 16.97 -5.58 -6.92
N GLY A 251 17.56 -5.32 -5.75
CA GLY A 251 16.88 -5.47 -4.46
C GLY A 251 15.74 -4.48 -4.29
N ILE A 252 14.59 -4.99 -3.84
CA ILE A 252 13.44 -4.18 -3.46
C ILE A 252 13.31 -4.13 -1.94
N GLN A 253 12.76 -3.05 -1.44
CA GLN A 253 12.53 -2.88 0.00
C GLN A 253 11.55 -3.94 0.52
N GLY A 254 11.85 -4.53 1.67
CA GLY A 254 10.91 -5.40 2.36
C GLY A 254 9.71 -4.64 2.90
N TYR A 255 8.54 -5.24 2.79
CA TYR A 255 7.30 -4.67 3.30
C TYR A 255 7.13 -4.98 4.80
N CYS A 256 6.55 -4.02 5.54
CA CYS A 256 6.15 -4.20 6.92
C CYS A 256 4.68 -4.64 6.98
N PHE A 257 4.39 -5.69 7.74
CA PHE A 257 3.02 -6.00 8.15
C PHE A 257 2.69 -5.22 9.41
N ARG A 258 1.55 -4.52 9.41
CA ARG A 258 1.07 -3.76 10.56
C ARG A 258 -0.29 -4.29 11.00
N LEU A 259 -0.41 -4.56 12.28
CA LEU A 259 -1.62 -5.06 12.89
C LEU A 259 -2.15 -4.04 13.90
N CYS A 260 -3.45 -3.77 13.86
CA CYS A 260 -4.14 -3.03 14.91
C CYS A 260 -4.46 -3.97 16.06
N LEU A 261 -3.74 -3.82 17.16
CA LEU A 261 -3.95 -4.61 18.37
C LEU A 261 -4.81 -3.84 19.37
N THR A 262 -5.72 -4.54 20.04
CA THR A 262 -6.59 -3.97 21.07
C THR A 262 -6.69 -4.90 22.27
N ARG A 263 -7.06 -4.32 23.43
CA ARG A 263 -7.41 -5.06 24.65
C ARG A 263 -8.92 -5.12 24.87
N ALA A 264 -9.72 -4.65 23.92
CA ALA A 264 -11.18 -4.72 24.00
C ALA A 264 -11.67 -6.16 24.18
N ALA A 265 -12.82 -6.32 24.83
CA ALA A 265 -13.34 -7.65 25.13
C ALA A 265 -13.80 -8.42 23.87
N ASP A 266 -14.22 -7.69 22.85
CA ASP A 266 -14.70 -8.19 21.55
C ASP A 266 -13.59 -8.35 20.50
N ARG A 267 -12.31 -8.29 20.93
CA ARG A 267 -11.17 -8.47 20.02
C ARG A 267 -11.15 -9.85 19.38
N THR A 268 -10.71 -9.93 18.15
CA THR A 268 -10.39 -11.19 17.48
C THR A 268 -9.06 -11.73 18.05
N PRO A 269 -9.01 -12.95 18.59
CA PRO A 269 -7.77 -13.58 19.04
C PRO A 269 -6.80 -13.76 17.87
N ILE A 270 -5.50 -13.63 18.15
CA ILE A 270 -4.45 -14.03 17.21
C ILE A 270 -4.27 -15.54 17.40
N GLU A 271 -4.64 -16.30 16.39
CA GLU A 271 -4.51 -17.76 16.40
C GLU A 271 -3.42 -18.19 15.42
N LYS A 272 -2.88 -19.38 15.68
CA LYS A 272 -1.93 -20.03 14.79
C LYS A 272 -2.64 -20.42 13.50
N PRO A 273 -2.22 -19.93 12.32
CA PRO A 273 -2.85 -20.31 11.06
C PRO A 273 -2.67 -21.81 10.76
N ALA A 274 -3.58 -22.36 9.97
CA ALA A 274 -3.58 -23.81 9.66
C ALA A 274 -2.34 -24.25 8.88
N ASP A 275 -1.77 -23.36 8.08
CA ASP A 275 -0.57 -23.53 7.25
C ASP A 275 0.72 -23.06 7.93
N PHE A 276 0.70 -22.86 9.24
CA PHE A 276 1.87 -22.40 9.99
C PHE A 276 3.02 -23.40 9.88
N ASP A 277 4.13 -22.95 9.29
CA ASP A 277 5.38 -23.69 9.23
C ASP A 277 6.43 -23.03 10.15
N PRO A 278 6.86 -23.71 11.23
CA PRO A 278 7.87 -23.17 12.14
C PRO A 278 9.23 -22.95 11.48
N SER A 279 9.53 -23.64 10.37
CA SER A 279 10.80 -23.44 9.64
C SER A 279 10.95 -22.04 9.05
N HIS A 280 9.83 -21.36 8.77
CA HIS A 280 9.83 -19.97 8.30
C HIS A 280 10.32 -18.98 9.38
N TYR A 281 10.35 -19.40 10.63
CA TYR A 281 10.77 -18.58 11.77
C TYR A 281 12.12 -19.00 12.35
N GLU A 282 12.88 -19.82 11.64
CA GLU A 282 14.15 -20.38 12.12
C GLU A 282 15.20 -19.29 12.38
N LEU A 283 15.25 -18.26 11.55
CA LEU A 283 16.12 -17.10 11.76
C LEU A 283 15.81 -16.41 13.10
N GLN A 284 14.54 -16.12 13.37
CA GLN A 284 14.08 -15.48 14.59
C GLN A 284 14.36 -16.38 15.81
N ARG A 285 14.13 -17.68 15.70
CA ARG A 285 14.40 -18.66 16.76
C ARG A 285 15.89 -18.65 17.12
N ARG A 286 16.78 -18.70 16.14
CA ARG A 286 18.24 -18.65 16.34
C ARG A 286 18.66 -17.32 16.95
N TYR A 287 18.10 -16.22 16.47
CA TYR A 287 18.39 -14.89 16.99
C TYR A 287 18.03 -14.75 18.47
N LEU A 288 16.85 -15.20 18.86
CA LEU A 288 16.41 -15.21 20.26
C LEU A 288 17.28 -16.13 21.11
N ALA A 289 17.64 -17.32 20.61
CA ALA A 289 18.53 -18.25 21.31
C ALA A 289 19.94 -17.68 21.54
N ALA A 290 20.40 -16.79 20.64
CA ALA A 290 21.66 -16.06 20.79
C ALA A 290 21.56 -14.84 21.71
N GLY A 291 20.41 -14.61 22.36
CA GLY A 291 20.17 -13.48 23.26
C GLY A 291 19.76 -12.20 22.54
N GLY A 292 19.34 -12.28 21.31
CA GLY A 292 18.71 -11.16 20.57
C GLY A 292 17.34 -10.81 21.15
N LYS A 293 16.89 -9.59 20.91
CA LYS A 293 15.56 -9.10 21.32
C LYS A 293 14.77 -8.68 20.10
N ILE A 294 13.48 -9.02 20.08
CA ILE A 294 12.51 -8.52 19.11
C ILE A 294 11.67 -7.49 19.86
N ASP A 295 11.76 -6.21 19.42
CA ASP A 295 11.01 -5.09 20.00
C ASP A 295 9.63 -4.98 19.34
#